data_30662dede3701f12050cd69f0202c457
#
_entry.id   30662dede3701f12050cd69f0202c457
#
_cell.length_a   1.000
_cell.length_b   1.000
_cell.length_c   1.000
_cell.angle_alpha   90.00
_cell.angle_beta   90.00
_cell.angle_gamma   90.00
#
_symmetry.space_group_name_H-M   'P 1'
#
loop_
_entity.id
_entity.type
_entity.pdbx_description
1 polymer ?
#
loop_
_entity_poly.entity_id
_entity_poly.type
_entity_poly.pdbx_seq_one_letter_code
_entity_poly.pdbx_strand_id
1 'polypeptide(L)'
;MPKVIAHIAASASFFALVLLLSVPHAWGQTSAGSVSAVNGTVSVERAGKSTPAADGTAVQVGDKFTTGPNSRLTIKLSDGSQLELNESSTLVLTQDTLNPDGSRANTKVTLLGGLVRSLVHFNPAGAPNFEVHTPNAVASARGTMFDVSYHEGQPPPANP
;
A
#
# COMPACT_ATOMS: atom_id res chain seq x y z
N MET A 1 49.98 44.91 56.89
CA MET A 1 48.55 44.89 56.52
C MET A 1 48.47 44.52 55.04
N PRO A 2 48.22 43.33 54.66
CA PRO A 2 47.90 43.03 53.27
C PRO A 2 46.44 42.67 53.10
N LYS A 3 45.84 43.22 52.10
CA LYS A 3 44.48 43.00 51.65
C LYS A 3 44.41 41.65 50.95
N VAL A 4 43.54 40.79 51.42
CA VAL A 4 43.18 39.56 50.72
C VAL A 4 42.11 39.87 49.73
N ILE A 5 42.44 39.74 48.45
CA ILE A 5 41.51 39.83 47.34
C ILE A 5 41.01 38.43 47.04
N ALA A 6 39.72 38.15 47.38
CA ALA A 6 39.08 36.91 47.06
C ALA A 6 38.66 36.94 45.55
N HIS A 7 39.26 36.07 44.74
CA HIS A 7 38.81 35.82 43.39
C HIS A 7 37.67 34.81 43.44
N ILE A 8 36.46 35.30 43.18
CA ILE A 8 35.30 34.45 42.94
C ILE A 8 35.42 33.98 41.50
N ALA A 9 35.85 32.74 41.34
CA ALA A 9 35.78 32.08 40.04
C ALA A 9 34.35 31.66 39.74
N ALA A 10 33.70 32.38 38.85
CA ALA A 10 32.39 31.98 38.31
C ALA A 10 32.60 30.83 37.32
N SER A 11 32.40 29.62 37.77
CA SER A 11 32.34 28.46 36.88
C SER A 11 30.99 28.49 36.13
N ALA A 12 31.01 29.05 34.94
CA ALA A 12 29.91 28.93 33.98
C ALA A 12 29.82 27.48 33.53
N SER A 13 28.95 26.73 34.15
CA SER A 13 28.55 25.41 33.66
C SER A 13 27.83 25.57 32.34
N PHE A 14 28.55 25.28 31.28
CA PHE A 14 28.00 25.17 29.94
C PHE A 14 27.21 23.88 29.85
N PHE A 15 25.93 23.93 30.29
CA PHE A 15 25.00 22.85 30.11
C PHE A 15 24.62 22.85 28.62
N ALA A 16 25.43 22.15 27.81
CA ALA A 16 25.10 21.88 26.43
C ALA A 16 23.86 20.96 26.41
N LEU A 17 22.69 21.56 26.32
CA LEU A 17 21.44 20.88 26.03
C LEU A 17 21.53 20.31 24.62
N VAL A 18 22.06 19.09 24.53
CA VAL A 18 21.98 18.29 23.31
C VAL A 18 20.50 17.88 23.16
N LEU A 19 19.74 18.73 22.50
CA LEU A 19 18.41 18.39 22.00
C LEU A 19 18.62 17.33 20.92
N LEU A 20 18.60 16.05 21.31
CA LEU A 20 18.46 14.93 20.39
C LEU A 20 17.15 15.11 19.64
N LEU A 21 17.22 15.79 18.51
CA LEU A 21 16.20 15.75 17.48
C LEU A 21 16.08 14.29 17.04
N SER A 22 15.21 13.56 17.71
CA SER A 22 14.74 12.25 17.25
C SER A 22 13.97 12.51 15.96
N VAL A 23 14.69 12.60 14.85
CA VAL A 23 14.08 12.57 13.52
C VAL A 23 13.47 11.17 13.42
N PRO A 24 12.13 11.05 13.41
CA PRO A 24 11.55 9.75 13.10
C PRO A 24 12.07 9.38 11.73
N HIS A 25 12.90 8.34 11.67
CA HIS A 25 13.22 7.70 10.42
C HIS A 25 11.91 7.11 9.92
N ALA A 26 11.17 7.92 9.15
CA ALA A 26 10.13 7.39 8.32
C ALA A 26 10.85 6.42 7.37
N TRP A 27 10.81 5.15 7.72
CA TRP A 27 11.16 4.08 6.81
C TRP A 27 10.22 4.27 5.64
N GLY A 28 10.74 4.88 4.59
CA GLY A 28 9.98 5.15 3.39
C GLY A 28 9.47 3.82 2.85
N GLN A 29 8.25 3.46 3.21
CA GLN A 29 7.59 2.33 2.57
C GLN A 29 7.51 2.70 1.10
N THR A 30 8.19 1.93 0.28
CA THR A 30 8.18 2.11 -1.16
C THR A 30 6.72 2.03 -1.61
N SER A 31 6.25 3.10 -2.26
CA SER A 31 4.89 3.11 -2.79
C SER A 31 4.79 2.05 -3.89
N ALA A 32 3.84 1.15 -3.74
CA ALA A 32 3.52 0.13 -4.76
C ALA A 32 2.78 0.72 -5.97
N GLY A 33 2.31 1.97 -5.84
CA GLY A 33 1.55 2.65 -6.88
C GLY A 33 0.76 3.82 -6.32
N SER A 34 -0.27 4.22 -7.03
CA SER A 34 -1.18 5.30 -6.63
C SER A 34 -2.61 5.02 -7.04
N VAL A 35 -3.54 5.59 -6.31
CA VAL A 35 -4.94 5.71 -6.72
C VAL A 35 -5.01 6.63 -7.93
N SER A 36 -5.55 6.17 -9.04
CA SER A 36 -5.66 6.95 -10.27
C SER A 36 -7.05 7.54 -10.50
N ALA A 37 -8.08 6.92 -9.92
CA ALA A 37 -9.44 7.46 -9.95
C ALA A 37 -10.28 6.92 -8.80
N VAL A 38 -11.09 7.78 -8.21
CA VAL A 38 -12.10 7.46 -7.20
C VAL A 38 -13.46 7.94 -7.68
N ASN A 39 -14.45 7.07 -7.63
CA ASN A 39 -15.84 7.42 -7.87
C ASN A 39 -16.69 6.90 -6.70
N GLY A 40 -17.51 7.76 -6.11
CA GLY A 40 -18.33 7.42 -4.96
C GLY A 40 -17.57 7.37 -3.63
N THR A 41 -17.96 6.47 -2.74
CA THR A 41 -17.39 6.33 -1.41
C THR A 41 -16.36 5.21 -1.39
N VAL A 42 -15.10 5.57 -1.16
CA VAL A 42 -13.98 4.62 -1.08
C VAL A 42 -13.14 4.95 0.13
N SER A 43 -12.75 3.93 0.88
CA SER A 43 -11.83 4.07 2.01
C SER A 43 -10.58 3.21 1.83
N VAL A 44 -9.48 3.71 2.39
CA VAL A 44 -8.25 2.94 2.58
C VAL A 44 -7.97 2.80 4.07
N GLU A 45 -7.75 1.57 4.51
CA GLU A 45 -7.30 1.26 5.86
C GLU A 45 -5.83 0.89 5.81
N ARG A 46 -5.01 1.62 6.59
CA ARG A 46 -3.57 1.42 6.75
C ARG A 46 -3.23 1.41 8.23
N ALA A 47 -2.54 0.37 8.68
CA ALA A 47 -2.16 0.20 10.09
C ALA A 47 -3.36 0.38 11.07
N GLY A 48 -4.53 -0.13 10.71
CA GLY A 48 -5.75 -0.05 11.52
C GLY A 48 -6.47 1.30 11.48
N LYS A 49 -5.96 2.28 10.72
CA LYS A 49 -6.61 3.58 10.55
C LYS A 49 -7.27 3.67 9.18
N SER A 50 -8.57 3.87 9.17
CA SER A 50 -9.36 4.07 7.93
C SER A 50 -9.44 5.57 7.59
N THR A 51 -9.18 5.89 6.33
CA THR A 51 -9.29 7.25 5.78
C THR A 51 -9.96 7.19 4.41
N PRO A 52 -10.66 8.25 3.97
CA PRO A 52 -11.16 8.32 2.60
C PRO A 52 -10.00 8.22 1.61
N ALA A 53 -10.17 7.42 0.56
CA ALA A 53 -9.25 7.38 -0.56
C ALA A 53 -9.56 8.55 -1.52
N ALA A 54 -8.51 9.13 -2.09
CA ALA A 54 -8.61 10.20 -3.08
C ALA A 54 -7.63 9.93 -4.23
N ASP A 55 -7.84 10.59 -5.36
CA ASP A 55 -6.92 10.56 -6.49
C ASP A 55 -5.52 11.00 -6.04
N GLY A 56 -4.50 10.28 -6.48
CA GLY A 56 -3.11 10.50 -6.07
C GLY A 56 -2.72 9.88 -4.72
N THR A 57 -3.65 9.28 -3.97
CA THR A 57 -3.31 8.56 -2.73
C THR A 57 -2.26 7.48 -3.04
N ALA A 58 -1.11 7.55 -2.37
CA ALA A 58 -0.07 6.52 -2.49
C ALA A 58 -0.57 5.18 -1.94
N VAL A 59 -0.32 4.12 -2.69
CA VAL A 59 -0.69 2.74 -2.34
C VAL A 59 0.51 2.02 -1.76
N GLN A 60 0.32 1.31 -0.66
CA GLN A 60 1.37 0.56 0.03
C GLN A 60 0.94 -0.88 0.28
N VAL A 61 1.93 -1.76 0.41
CA VAL A 61 1.67 -3.13 0.86
C VAL A 61 1.05 -3.09 2.27
N GLY A 62 -0.01 -3.86 2.45
CA GLY A 62 -0.83 -3.86 3.67
C GLY A 62 -2.06 -2.96 3.61
N ASP A 63 -2.20 -2.11 2.60
CA ASP A 63 -3.41 -1.30 2.44
C ASP A 63 -4.62 -2.17 2.11
N LYS A 64 -5.72 -1.89 2.82
CA LYS A 64 -7.03 -2.48 2.54
C LYS A 64 -7.96 -1.41 1.98
N PHE A 65 -8.40 -1.61 0.75
CA PHE A 65 -9.34 -0.74 0.06
C PHE A 65 -10.76 -1.31 0.15
N THR A 66 -11.73 -0.45 0.44
CA THR A 66 -13.14 -0.82 0.48
C THR A 66 -13.95 0.19 -0.31
N THR A 67 -14.71 -0.29 -1.29
CA THR A 67 -15.66 0.50 -2.07
C THR A 67 -17.08 0.31 -1.53
N GLY A 68 -17.82 1.41 -1.44
CA GLY A 68 -19.23 1.38 -1.10
C GLY A 68 -20.14 1.01 -2.28
N PRO A 69 -21.47 1.02 -2.09
CA PRO A 69 -22.44 0.90 -3.18
C PRO A 69 -22.25 2.00 -4.24
N ASN A 70 -22.46 1.67 -5.51
CA ASN A 70 -22.30 2.59 -6.65
C ASN A 70 -20.94 3.29 -6.67
N SER A 71 -19.90 2.65 -6.15
CA SER A 71 -18.56 3.21 -6.05
C SER A 71 -17.55 2.40 -6.83
N ARG A 72 -16.46 3.05 -7.25
CA ARG A 72 -15.38 2.43 -8.03
C ARG A 72 -14.05 3.03 -7.65
N LEU A 73 -13.03 2.22 -7.62
CA LEU A 73 -11.66 2.61 -7.37
C LEU A 73 -10.77 2.07 -8.48
N THR A 74 -9.90 2.92 -9.01
CA THR A 74 -8.83 2.48 -9.92
C THR A 74 -7.48 2.76 -9.28
N ILE A 75 -6.66 1.74 -9.18
CA ILE A 75 -5.29 1.79 -8.68
C ILE A 75 -4.36 1.54 -9.87
N LYS A 76 -3.33 2.36 -10.01
CA LYS A 76 -2.22 2.13 -10.93
C LYS A 76 -0.99 1.72 -10.14
N LEU A 77 -0.48 0.54 -10.41
CA LEU A 77 0.73 0.01 -9.80
C LEU A 77 1.99 0.56 -10.49
N SER A 78 3.13 0.47 -9.80
CA SER A 78 4.41 1.01 -10.28
C SER A 78 4.94 0.31 -11.52
N ASP A 79 4.55 -0.96 -11.76
CA ASP A 79 4.88 -1.73 -12.96
C ASP A 79 3.98 -1.40 -14.18
N GLY A 80 3.03 -0.48 -14.01
CA GLY A 80 2.05 -0.10 -15.04
C GLY A 80 0.77 -0.93 -15.03
N SER A 81 0.65 -1.97 -14.22
CA SER A 81 -0.59 -2.73 -14.03
C SER A 81 -1.67 -1.88 -13.39
N GLN A 82 -2.93 -2.20 -13.66
CA GLN A 82 -4.07 -1.50 -13.08
C GLN A 82 -5.03 -2.49 -12.40
N LEU A 83 -5.58 -2.05 -11.28
CA LEU A 83 -6.62 -2.73 -10.54
C LEU A 83 -7.86 -1.83 -10.50
N GLU A 84 -8.98 -2.33 -10.93
CA GLU A 84 -10.26 -1.66 -10.83
C GLU A 84 -11.18 -2.45 -9.90
N LEU A 85 -11.49 -1.86 -8.75
CA LEU A 85 -12.46 -2.39 -7.80
C LEU A 85 -13.84 -1.86 -8.16
N ASN A 86 -14.79 -2.76 -8.33
CA ASN A 86 -16.18 -2.42 -8.47
C ASN A 86 -16.82 -2.08 -7.12
N GLU A 87 -18.09 -1.74 -7.15
CA GLU A 87 -18.86 -1.45 -5.93
C GLU A 87 -18.87 -2.61 -4.93
N SER A 88 -19.04 -2.29 -3.66
CA SER A 88 -19.15 -3.25 -2.57
C SER A 88 -18.03 -4.29 -2.54
N SER A 89 -16.82 -3.86 -2.86
CA SER A 89 -15.63 -4.71 -2.95
C SER A 89 -14.62 -4.37 -1.87
N THR A 90 -13.90 -5.39 -1.41
CA THR A 90 -12.79 -5.23 -0.46
C THR A 90 -11.56 -5.96 -0.95
N LEU A 91 -10.45 -5.22 -1.12
CA LEU A 91 -9.17 -5.71 -1.62
C LEU A 91 -8.04 -5.33 -0.68
N VAL A 92 -7.11 -6.24 -0.46
CA VAL A 92 -5.85 -5.99 0.26
C VAL A 92 -4.67 -6.19 -0.68
N LEU A 93 -3.75 -5.23 -0.73
CA LEU A 93 -2.46 -5.42 -1.39
C LEU A 93 -1.52 -6.14 -0.43
N THR A 94 -1.32 -7.44 -0.63
CA THR A 94 -0.56 -8.28 0.32
C THR A 94 0.93 -8.34 0.00
N GLN A 95 1.31 -8.16 -1.25
CA GLN A 95 2.70 -8.12 -1.68
C GLN A 95 2.84 -7.30 -2.96
N ASP A 96 3.89 -6.50 -3.04
CA ASP A 96 4.35 -5.87 -4.27
C ASP A 96 5.86 -5.73 -4.23
N THR A 97 6.54 -6.35 -5.17
CA THR A 97 7.99 -6.31 -5.31
C THR A 97 8.37 -6.08 -6.76
N LEU A 98 9.32 -5.17 -6.96
CA LEU A 98 9.88 -4.87 -8.26
C LEU A 98 11.32 -5.35 -8.34
N ASN A 99 11.74 -5.68 -9.54
CA ASN A 99 13.14 -5.88 -9.88
C ASN A 99 13.87 -4.52 -9.94
N PRO A 100 15.22 -4.50 -9.94
CA PRO A 100 15.98 -3.26 -10.07
C PRO A 100 15.72 -2.48 -11.36
N ASP A 101 15.23 -3.11 -12.41
CA ASP A 101 14.83 -2.49 -13.68
C ASP A 101 13.41 -1.90 -13.68
N GLY A 102 12.71 -1.97 -12.53
CA GLY A 102 11.34 -1.51 -12.37
C GLY A 102 10.27 -2.49 -12.86
N SER A 103 10.65 -3.62 -13.44
CA SER A 103 9.70 -4.67 -13.80
C SER A 103 9.18 -5.39 -12.56
N ARG A 104 7.96 -5.95 -12.67
CA ARG A 104 7.35 -6.70 -11.57
C ARG A 104 8.12 -7.98 -11.26
N ALA A 105 8.57 -8.15 -10.01
CA ALA A 105 9.07 -9.42 -9.50
C ALA A 105 7.91 -10.28 -9.00
N ASN A 106 7.01 -9.72 -8.17
CA ASN A 106 5.83 -10.40 -7.68
C ASN A 106 4.81 -9.40 -7.13
N THR A 107 3.55 -9.53 -7.50
CA THR A 107 2.43 -8.78 -6.92
C THR A 107 1.33 -9.74 -6.50
N LYS A 108 0.86 -9.60 -5.26
CA LYS A 108 -0.26 -10.36 -4.71
C LYS A 108 -1.29 -9.42 -4.12
N VAL A 109 -2.53 -9.63 -4.52
CA VAL A 109 -3.68 -8.97 -3.93
C VAL A 109 -4.66 -10.01 -3.40
N THR A 110 -5.35 -9.69 -2.32
CA THR A 110 -6.38 -10.56 -1.75
C THR A 110 -7.74 -9.87 -1.86
N LEU A 111 -8.64 -10.46 -2.64
CA LEU A 111 -10.02 -10.03 -2.74
C LEU A 111 -10.83 -10.72 -1.64
N LEU A 112 -11.30 -9.94 -0.68
CA LEU A 112 -12.11 -10.42 0.45
C LEU A 112 -13.60 -10.40 0.16
N GLY A 113 -14.05 -9.68 -0.88
CA GLY A 113 -15.42 -9.62 -1.33
C GLY A 113 -15.58 -8.72 -2.55
N GLY A 114 -16.58 -8.96 -3.36
CA GLY A 114 -16.94 -8.16 -4.53
C GLY A 114 -16.25 -8.60 -5.81
N LEU A 115 -15.81 -7.63 -6.63
CA LEU A 115 -15.21 -7.86 -7.95
C LEU A 115 -14.01 -6.93 -8.17
N VAL A 116 -12.90 -7.50 -8.60
CA VAL A 116 -11.74 -6.79 -9.09
C VAL A 116 -11.45 -7.15 -10.56
N ARG A 117 -11.29 -6.13 -11.39
CA ARG A 117 -10.73 -6.24 -12.73
C ARG A 117 -9.26 -5.90 -12.69
N SER A 118 -8.43 -6.77 -13.20
CA SER A 118 -6.97 -6.61 -13.24
C SER A 118 -6.52 -6.49 -14.70
N LEU A 119 -5.91 -5.36 -15.05
CA LEU A 119 -5.16 -5.19 -16.30
C LEU A 119 -3.68 -5.33 -15.96
N VAL A 120 -3.14 -6.51 -16.21
CA VAL A 120 -1.76 -6.85 -15.84
C VAL A 120 -0.82 -6.52 -16.99
N HIS A 121 0.16 -5.64 -16.71
CA HIS A 121 1.21 -5.33 -17.68
C HIS A 121 2.05 -6.58 -17.97
N PHE A 122 2.32 -6.84 -19.26
CA PHE A 122 3.06 -8.03 -19.69
C PHE A 122 4.48 -8.01 -19.15
N ASN A 123 4.86 -9.09 -18.47
CA ASN A 123 6.21 -9.30 -17.98
C ASN A 123 6.88 -10.43 -18.78
N PRO A 124 7.91 -10.15 -19.61
CA PRO A 124 8.59 -11.16 -20.41
C PRO A 124 9.44 -12.13 -19.57
N ALA A 125 9.80 -11.78 -18.35
CA ALA A 125 10.78 -12.48 -17.52
C ALA A 125 10.23 -13.71 -16.79
N GLY A 126 9.45 -14.60 -17.43
CA GLY A 126 9.23 -15.93 -16.86
C GLY A 126 7.79 -16.26 -16.43
N ALA A 127 7.62 -16.89 -15.27
CA ALA A 127 6.35 -17.41 -14.74
C ALA A 127 5.33 -16.30 -14.44
N PRO A 128 4.02 -16.61 -14.32
CA PRO A 128 3.03 -15.69 -13.79
C PRO A 128 3.47 -15.16 -12.43
N ASN A 129 3.48 -13.85 -12.30
CA ASN A 129 3.96 -13.17 -11.09
C ASN A 129 2.97 -12.09 -10.60
N PHE A 130 1.74 -12.14 -11.08
CA PHE A 130 0.62 -11.37 -10.59
C PHE A 130 -0.47 -12.33 -10.14
N GLU A 131 -0.84 -12.25 -8.87
CA GLU A 131 -1.80 -13.17 -8.27
C GLU A 131 -2.94 -12.41 -7.58
N VAL A 132 -4.17 -12.85 -7.85
CA VAL A 132 -5.37 -12.45 -7.11
C VAL A 132 -5.82 -13.64 -6.29
N HIS A 133 -5.74 -13.51 -4.98
CA HIS A 133 -6.17 -14.50 -4.02
C HIS A 133 -7.60 -14.20 -3.57
N THR A 134 -8.40 -15.22 -3.42
CA THR A 134 -9.66 -15.20 -2.68
C THR A 134 -9.58 -16.25 -1.57
N PRO A 135 -10.51 -16.28 -0.61
CA PRO A 135 -10.50 -17.31 0.44
C PRO A 135 -10.54 -18.76 -0.09
N ASN A 136 -10.97 -18.99 -1.32
CA ASN A 136 -11.16 -20.33 -1.89
C ASN A 136 -10.46 -20.56 -3.22
N ALA A 137 -9.76 -19.56 -3.79
CA ALA A 137 -9.13 -19.67 -5.10
C ALA A 137 -7.94 -18.74 -5.25
N VAL A 138 -7.08 -19.04 -6.23
CA VAL A 138 -6.00 -18.16 -6.69
C VAL A 138 -6.06 -18.07 -8.21
N ALA A 139 -6.11 -16.83 -8.72
CA ALA A 139 -5.95 -16.54 -10.14
C ALA A 139 -4.57 -15.92 -10.37
N SER A 140 -3.82 -16.44 -11.34
CA SER A 140 -2.46 -15.96 -11.66
C SER A 140 -2.38 -15.50 -13.11
N ALA A 141 -1.68 -14.39 -13.35
CA ALA A 141 -1.50 -13.82 -14.67
C ALA A 141 -0.06 -13.36 -14.92
N ARG A 142 0.32 -13.30 -16.19
CA ARG A 142 1.62 -12.79 -16.64
C ARG A 142 1.50 -11.50 -17.44
N GLY A 143 0.37 -11.26 -18.04
CA GLY A 143 0.09 -10.08 -18.86
C GLY A 143 -1.22 -10.28 -19.60
N THR A 144 -2.32 -9.87 -19.01
CA THR A 144 -3.67 -9.99 -19.55
C THR A 144 -4.64 -9.14 -18.76
N MET A 145 -5.82 -8.98 -19.25
CA MET A 145 -6.95 -8.43 -18.51
C MET A 145 -7.84 -9.60 -18.07
N PHE A 146 -8.19 -9.63 -16.78
CA PHE A 146 -9.09 -10.62 -16.22
C PHE A 146 -9.84 -10.09 -15.00
N ASP A 147 -10.98 -10.70 -14.73
CA ASP A 147 -11.84 -10.35 -13.61
C ASP A 147 -11.85 -11.50 -12.60
N VAL A 148 -11.83 -11.15 -11.33
CA VAL A 148 -12.03 -12.08 -10.21
C VAL A 148 -13.17 -11.55 -9.37
N SER A 149 -14.16 -12.41 -9.10
CA SER A 149 -15.23 -12.12 -8.16
C SER A 149 -15.23 -13.12 -7.01
N TYR A 150 -15.54 -12.61 -5.83
CA TYR A 150 -15.74 -13.44 -4.65
C TYR A 150 -16.94 -12.92 -3.85
N HIS A 151 -17.84 -13.82 -3.53
CA HIS A 151 -18.98 -13.55 -2.65
C HIS A 151 -19.02 -14.63 -1.59
N GLU A 152 -19.05 -14.22 -0.33
CA GLU A 152 -19.10 -15.13 0.79
C GLU A 152 -20.36 -16.02 0.69
N GLY A 153 -20.17 -17.33 0.87
CA GLY A 153 -21.26 -18.31 0.76
C GLY A 153 -21.62 -18.76 -0.65
N GLN A 154 -21.00 -18.20 -1.70
CA GLN A 154 -21.20 -18.69 -3.06
C GLN A 154 -20.23 -19.85 -3.33
N PRO A 155 -20.74 -21.05 -3.72
CA PRO A 155 -19.87 -22.13 -4.17
C PRO A 155 -19.11 -21.70 -5.45
N PRO A 156 -17.90 -22.21 -5.68
CA PRO A 156 -17.19 -21.97 -6.94
C PRO A 156 -18.08 -22.39 -8.12
N PRO A 157 -18.01 -21.68 -9.27
CA PRO A 157 -18.76 -22.05 -10.45
C PRO A 157 -18.44 -23.52 -10.80
N ALA A 158 -19.49 -24.29 -11.05
CA ALA A 158 -19.31 -25.66 -11.51
C ALA A 158 -18.50 -25.62 -12.81
N ASN A 159 -17.41 -26.33 -12.84
CA ASN A 159 -16.61 -26.48 -14.07
C ASN A 159 -17.52 -27.12 -15.14
N PRO A 160 -17.59 -26.55 -16.36
CA PRO A 160 -18.40 -27.13 -17.44
C PRO A 160 -17.88 -28.51 -17.87
#